data_dc493e7e37132f8a67c24d88000456cb
#
_entry.id   dc493e7e37132f8a67c24d88000456cb
#
_cell.length_a   1.000
_cell.length_b   1.000
_cell.length_c   1.000
_cell.angle_alpha   90.00
_cell.angle_beta   90.00
_cell.angle_gamma   90.00
#
_symmetry.space_group_name_H-M   'P 1'
#
loop_
_entity.id
_entity.type
_entity.pdbx_description
1 polymer ?
#
loop_
_entity_poly.entity_id
_entity_poly.type
_entity_poly.pdbx_seq_one_letter_code
_entity_poly.pdbx_strand_id
1 'polypeptide(L)'
;VGSGSGTDALICARLVGPRGRVYALDLTPGMRAKLEANAAAAGLANVEVLAGEAESIPLADASVDAVTTNGVLNLVPDKARALAEIFRVLKPGGRLQIADIALARQVAKRYRQDPQMWAECVVGAVEEERYLDMMRKVGFENVERLRELDYFALSSSDRTREVARLFNAHSVALRAAKPLTATAAAPVPLGRAVLDFG
;
A
#
# COMPACT_ATOMS: atom_id res chain seq x y z
N VAL A 1 2.67 -6.00 -1.09
CA VAL A 1 2.43 -5.68 0.32
C VAL A 1 0.95 -5.63 0.55
N GLY A 2 0.46 -6.27 1.65
CA GLY A 2 -0.96 -6.45 1.91
C GLY A 2 -1.63 -7.32 0.84
N SER A 3 -1.09 -8.51 0.62
CA SER A 3 -1.46 -9.36 -0.51
C SER A 3 -2.88 -9.94 -0.42
N GLY A 4 -3.52 -9.89 0.74
CA GLY A 4 -4.86 -10.42 0.96
C GLY A 4 -4.95 -11.89 0.53
N SER A 5 -6.02 -12.25 -0.16
CA SER A 5 -6.23 -13.60 -0.71
C SER A 5 -5.40 -13.90 -1.97
N GLY A 6 -4.59 -12.93 -2.47
CA GLY A 6 -3.58 -13.14 -3.49
C GLY A 6 -3.90 -12.65 -4.89
N THR A 7 -4.97 -11.91 -5.13
CA THR A 7 -5.34 -11.48 -6.50
C THR A 7 -4.16 -10.85 -7.25
N ASP A 8 -3.57 -9.79 -6.70
CA ASP A 8 -2.44 -9.10 -7.33
C ASP A 8 -1.17 -9.96 -7.36
N ALA A 9 -0.93 -10.72 -6.27
CA ALA A 9 0.24 -11.61 -6.18
C ALA A 9 0.23 -12.72 -7.25
N LEU A 10 -0.92 -13.33 -7.51
CA LEU A 10 -1.06 -14.38 -8.53
C LEU A 10 -0.93 -13.82 -9.96
N ILE A 11 -1.45 -12.61 -10.20
CA ILE A 11 -1.24 -11.91 -11.48
C ILE A 11 0.24 -11.61 -11.66
N CYS A 12 0.91 -11.05 -10.65
CA CYS A 12 2.34 -10.78 -10.70
C CYS A 12 3.15 -12.06 -10.95
N ALA A 13 2.82 -13.18 -10.28
CA ALA A 13 3.52 -14.44 -10.44
C ALA A 13 3.46 -14.98 -11.87
N ARG A 14 2.33 -14.82 -12.56
CA ARG A 14 2.20 -15.15 -13.98
C ARG A 14 3.02 -14.23 -14.86
N LEU A 15 2.99 -12.92 -14.59
CA LEU A 15 3.70 -11.92 -15.39
C LEU A 15 5.22 -12.05 -15.30
N VAL A 16 5.77 -12.33 -14.11
CA VAL A 16 7.22 -12.52 -13.93
C VAL A 16 7.69 -13.89 -14.44
N GLY A 17 6.76 -14.83 -14.62
CA GLY A 17 7.03 -16.17 -15.14
C GLY A 17 7.77 -17.08 -14.15
N PRO A 18 8.08 -18.32 -14.55
CA PRO A 18 8.60 -19.37 -13.64
C PRO A 18 10.01 -19.09 -13.10
N ARG A 19 10.76 -18.19 -13.74
CA ARG A 19 12.10 -17.77 -13.26
C ARG A 19 12.05 -16.56 -12.32
N GLY A 20 10.92 -15.84 -12.26
CA GLY A 20 10.69 -14.75 -11.33
C GLY A 20 10.13 -15.27 -10.00
N ARG A 21 10.19 -14.45 -8.95
CA ARG A 21 9.64 -14.75 -7.62
C ARG A 21 8.75 -13.62 -7.16
N VAL A 22 7.66 -13.96 -6.50
CA VAL A 22 6.75 -13.00 -5.87
C VAL A 22 6.69 -13.26 -4.37
N TYR A 23 7.08 -12.27 -3.58
CA TYR A 23 6.91 -12.25 -2.14
C TYR A 23 5.57 -11.60 -1.80
N ALA A 24 4.66 -12.38 -1.23
CA ALA A 24 3.30 -11.94 -0.91
C ALA A 24 3.18 -11.72 0.60
N LEU A 25 3.37 -10.49 1.04
CA LEU A 25 3.34 -10.09 2.45
C LEU A 25 1.91 -9.77 2.90
N ASP A 26 1.46 -10.39 4.00
CA ASP A 26 0.21 -10.04 4.67
C ASP A 26 0.29 -10.30 6.18
N LEU A 27 -0.32 -9.40 6.96
CA LEU A 27 -0.37 -9.53 8.43
C LEU A 27 -1.34 -10.62 8.87
N THR A 28 -2.45 -10.80 8.14
CA THR A 28 -3.61 -11.62 8.55
C THR A 28 -3.39 -13.11 8.24
N PRO A 29 -3.33 -14.01 9.25
CA PRO A 29 -3.12 -15.44 9.01
C PRO A 29 -4.13 -16.09 8.06
N GLY A 30 -5.42 -15.72 8.20
CA GLY A 30 -6.48 -16.24 7.34
C GLY A 30 -6.36 -15.81 5.88
N MET A 31 -5.80 -14.62 5.60
CA MET A 31 -5.53 -14.16 4.24
C MET A 31 -4.35 -14.91 3.64
N ARG A 32 -3.27 -15.12 4.40
CA ARG A 32 -2.13 -15.92 3.97
C ARG A 32 -2.53 -17.35 3.60
N ALA A 33 -3.32 -18.02 4.45
CA ALA A 33 -3.83 -19.38 4.17
C ALA A 33 -4.67 -19.44 2.88
N LYS A 34 -5.53 -18.44 2.64
CA LYS A 34 -6.29 -18.33 1.38
C LYS A 34 -5.37 -18.12 0.18
N LEU A 35 -4.36 -17.28 0.32
CA LEU A 35 -3.39 -17.01 -0.75
C LEU A 35 -2.61 -18.28 -1.11
N GLU A 36 -2.12 -19.03 -0.10
CA GLU A 36 -1.42 -20.31 -0.30
C GLU A 36 -2.29 -21.31 -1.06
N ALA A 37 -3.56 -21.46 -0.64
CA ALA A 37 -4.51 -22.34 -1.32
C ALA A 37 -4.77 -21.89 -2.77
N ASN A 38 -4.94 -20.60 -3.01
CA ASN A 38 -5.16 -20.05 -4.34
C ASN A 38 -3.92 -20.18 -5.24
N ALA A 39 -2.71 -19.99 -4.71
CA ALA A 39 -1.46 -20.19 -5.46
C ALA A 39 -1.29 -21.67 -5.87
N ALA A 40 -1.55 -22.58 -4.94
CA ALA A 40 -1.52 -24.03 -5.22
C ALA A 40 -2.55 -24.43 -6.28
N ALA A 41 -3.80 -23.96 -6.16
CA ALA A 41 -4.86 -24.21 -7.13
C ALA A 41 -4.54 -23.65 -8.53
N ALA A 42 -3.79 -22.52 -8.59
CA ALA A 42 -3.35 -21.90 -9.84
C ALA A 42 -2.06 -22.52 -10.42
N GLY A 43 -1.43 -23.49 -9.73
CA GLY A 43 -0.16 -24.10 -10.13
C GLY A 43 1.03 -23.13 -10.09
N LEU A 44 1.01 -22.11 -9.23
CA LEU A 44 2.03 -21.07 -9.14
C LEU A 44 3.02 -21.38 -8.00
N ALA A 45 4.12 -22.06 -8.32
CA ALA A 45 5.17 -22.41 -7.36
C ALA A 45 6.14 -21.26 -7.05
N ASN A 46 6.03 -20.13 -7.75
CA ASN A 46 6.91 -18.98 -7.63
C ASN A 46 6.35 -17.87 -6.71
N VAL A 47 5.33 -18.19 -5.90
CA VAL A 47 4.77 -17.30 -4.87
C VAL A 47 5.26 -17.77 -3.50
N GLU A 48 5.91 -16.88 -2.77
CA GLU A 48 6.33 -17.09 -1.38
C GLU A 48 5.50 -16.19 -0.45
N VAL A 49 4.75 -16.81 0.46
CA VAL A 49 3.86 -16.09 1.37
C VAL A 49 4.62 -15.72 2.65
N LEU A 50 4.63 -14.44 2.96
CA LEU A 50 5.33 -13.88 4.11
C LEU A 50 4.34 -13.35 5.16
N ALA A 51 4.61 -13.66 6.42
CA ALA A 51 3.94 -13.05 7.56
C ALA A 51 4.69 -11.78 7.97
N GLY A 52 3.99 -10.65 8.07
CA GLY A 52 4.64 -9.41 8.51
C GLY A 52 3.77 -8.18 8.26
N GLU A 53 4.25 -7.06 8.79
CA GLU A 53 3.65 -5.74 8.69
C GLU A 53 4.34 -4.92 7.59
N ALA A 54 3.62 -3.95 7.02
CA ALA A 54 4.19 -3.05 6.03
C ALA A 54 5.30 -2.15 6.59
N GLU A 55 5.22 -1.87 7.91
CA GLU A 55 6.22 -1.08 8.66
C GLU A 55 7.48 -1.87 9.04
N SER A 56 7.51 -3.19 8.77
CA SER A 56 8.66 -4.06 9.06
C SER A 56 8.66 -5.25 8.09
N ILE A 57 9.07 -5.00 6.86
CA ILE A 57 9.05 -6.02 5.78
C ILE A 57 10.19 -7.03 6.01
N PRO A 58 9.90 -8.36 6.15
CA PRO A 58 10.90 -9.38 6.46
C PRO A 58 11.72 -9.78 5.21
N LEU A 59 12.28 -8.81 4.53
CA LEU A 59 13.17 -8.97 3.38
C LEU A 59 14.43 -8.13 3.57
N ALA A 60 15.52 -8.56 2.96
CA ALA A 60 16.79 -7.82 2.97
C ALA A 60 16.69 -6.51 2.20
N ASP A 61 17.59 -5.58 2.50
CA ASP A 61 17.74 -4.35 1.73
C ASP A 61 18.04 -4.65 0.27
N ALA A 62 17.51 -3.84 -0.64
CA ALA A 62 17.76 -3.94 -2.07
C ALA A 62 17.58 -5.37 -2.64
N SER A 63 16.52 -6.06 -2.21
CA SER A 63 16.26 -7.46 -2.58
C SER A 63 15.22 -7.65 -3.69
N VAL A 64 14.34 -6.65 -3.92
CA VAL A 64 13.25 -6.75 -4.90
C VAL A 64 13.33 -5.69 -5.98
N ASP A 65 12.87 -6.04 -7.18
CA ASP A 65 12.90 -5.16 -8.36
C ASP A 65 11.66 -4.25 -8.43
N ALA A 66 10.54 -4.68 -7.85
CA ALA A 66 9.31 -3.92 -7.80
C ALA A 66 8.50 -4.26 -6.55
N VAL A 67 7.74 -3.28 -6.06
CA VAL A 67 6.73 -3.45 -5.02
C VAL A 67 5.39 -2.95 -5.53
N THR A 68 4.34 -3.72 -5.28
CA THR A 68 2.95 -3.28 -5.49
C THR A 68 2.17 -3.35 -4.18
N THR A 69 1.21 -2.44 -4.00
CA THR A 69 0.27 -2.42 -2.89
C THR A 69 -1.06 -1.82 -3.34
N ASN A 70 -2.18 -2.40 -2.88
CA ASN A 70 -3.52 -2.01 -3.31
C ASN A 70 -4.49 -2.07 -2.13
N GLY A 71 -5.04 -0.92 -1.73
CA GLY A 71 -6.01 -0.80 -0.64
C GLY A 71 -5.42 -1.11 0.75
N VAL A 72 -4.13 -0.91 0.97
CA VAL A 72 -3.43 -1.34 2.20
C VAL A 72 -2.87 -0.18 3.00
N LEU A 73 -2.16 0.73 2.36
CA LEU A 73 -1.42 1.76 3.09
C LEU A 73 -2.35 2.70 3.88
N ASN A 74 -3.61 2.85 3.47
CA ASN A 74 -4.60 3.59 4.25
C ASN A 74 -4.95 2.92 5.58
N LEU A 75 -4.75 1.61 5.71
CA LEU A 75 -4.98 0.85 6.95
C LEU A 75 -3.74 0.82 7.85
N VAL A 76 -2.59 1.23 7.32
CA VAL A 76 -1.31 1.21 8.05
C VAL A 76 -1.22 2.44 8.97
N PRO A 77 -0.92 2.26 10.26
CA PRO A 77 -0.79 3.36 11.20
C PRO A 77 0.33 4.34 10.84
N ASP A 78 1.53 3.85 10.55
CA ASP A 78 2.68 4.67 10.16
C ASP A 78 3.02 4.48 8.67
N LYS A 79 2.31 5.23 7.82
CA LYS A 79 2.51 5.20 6.36
C LYS A 79 3.92 5.62 5.94
N ALA A 80 4.54 6.57 6.67
CA ALA A 80 5.88 7.02 6.36
C ALA A 80 6.91 5.91 6.58
N ARG A 81 6.76 5.15 7.67
CA ARG A 81 7.58 3.98 7.97
C ARG A 81 7.37 2.87 6.94
N ALA A 82 6.12 2.58 6.58
CA ALA A 82 5.83 1.58 5.55
C ALA A 82 6.46 1.96 4.19
N LEU A 83 6.37 3.23 3.78
CA LEU A 83 7.03 3.72 2.58
C LEU A 83 8.56 3.63 2.67
N ALA A 84 9.14 3.89 3.85
CA ALA A 84 10.59 3.74 4.09
C ALA A 84 11.02 2.26 3.99
N GLU A 85 10.24 1.33 4.52
CA GLU A 85 10.50 -0.11 4.39
C GLU A 85 10.38 -0.59 2.94
N ILE A 86 9.37 -0.12 2.20
CA ILE A 86 9.25 -0.38 0.76
C ILE A 86 10.47 0.16 0.02
N PHE A 87 10.91 1.37 0.33
CA PHE A 87 12.12 1.96 -0.25
C PHE A 87 13.37 1.15 0.09
N ARG A 88 13.50 0.68 1.34
CA ARG A 88 14.64 -0.13 1.79
C ARG A 88 14.77 -1.42 0.98
N VAL A 89 13.67 -2.18 0.85
CA VAL A 89 13.71 -3.48 0.16
C VAL A 89 13.84 -3.37 -1.36
N LEU A 90 13.47 -2.24 -1.97
CA LEU A 90 13.65 -2.01 -3.40
C LEU A 90 15.13 -1.88 -3.75
N LYS A 91 15.56 -2.53 -4.83
CA LYS A 91 16.86 -2.33 -5.45
C LYS A 91 16.96 -0.90 -6.00
N PRO A 92 18.19 -0.33 -6.15
CA PRO A 92 18.36 0.87 -6.96
C PRO A 92 17.73 0.71 -8.34
N GLY A 93 16.97 1.71 -8.82
CA GLY A 93 16.16 1.63 -10.03
C GLY A 93 14.86 0.83 -9.90
N GLY A 94 14.59 0.25 -8.73
CA GLY A 94 13.35 -0.49 -8.46
C GLY A 94 12.12 0.41 -8.46
N ARG A 95 10.95 -0.16 -8.71
CA ARG A 95 9.69 0.57 -8.93
C ARG A 95 8.66 0.28 -7.86
N LEU A 96 7.92 1.32 -7.46
CA LEU A 96 6.77 1.25 -6.58
C LEU A 96 5.50 1.58 -7.38
N GLN A 97 4.47 0.74 -7.21
CA GLN A 97 3.11 0.98 -7.70
C GLN A 97 2.14 0.90 -6.53
N ILE A 98 1.36 1.95 -6.32
CA ILE A 98 0.33 2.03 -5.28
C ILE A 98 -1.02 2.23 -5.96
N ALA A 99 -2.04 1.51 -5.49
CA ALA A 99 -3.43 1.84 -5.72
C ALA A 99 -4.11 1.98 -4.36
N ASP A 100 -4.66 3.14 -4.05
CA ASP A 100 -5.29 3.39 -2.75
C ASP A 100 -6.32 4.53 -2.84
N ILE A 101 -7.06 4.77 -1.76
CA ILE A 101 -7.97 5.90 -1.67
C ILE A 101 -7.19 7.14 -1.24
N ALA A 102 -7.39 8.23 -1.96
CA ALA A 102 -6.92 9.57 -1.62
C ALA A 102 -8.10 10.52 -1.40
N LEU A 103 -7.85 11.62 -0.73
CA LEU A 103 -8.84 12.64 -0.38
C LEU A 103 -8.40 13.99 -0.95
N ALA A 104 -9.37 14.84 -1.29
CA ALA A 104 -9.08 16.25 -1.56
C ALA A 104 -8.92 17.08 -0.28
N ARG A 105 -9.47 16.59 0.84
CA ARG A 105 -9.39 17.25 2.16
C ARG A 105 -9.49 16.25 3.29
N GLN A 106 -8.86 16.58 4.43
CA GLN A 106 -8.77 15.68 5.59
C GLN A 106 -10.14 15.34 6.17
N VAL A 107 -10.33 14.07 6.56
CA VAL A 107 -11.54 13.61 7.24
C VAL A 107 -11.65 14.25 8.62
N ALA A 108 -12.82 14.84 8.90
CA ALA A 108 -13.10 15.45 10.20
C ALA A 108 -13.04 14.40 11.33
N LYS A 109 -12.56 14.82 12.51
CA LYS A 109 -12.34 13.93 13.67
C LYS A 109 -13.55 13.04 14.01
N ARG A 110 -14.78 13.57 13.89
CA ARG A 110 -16.03 12.84 14.19
C ARG A 110 -16.26 11.56 13.36
N TYR A 111 -15.63 11.44 12.18
CA TYR A 111 -15.76 10.26 11.33
C TYR A 111 -14.65 9.23 11.58
N ARG A 112 -13.58 9.60 12.29
CA ARG A 112 -12.41 8.74 12.51
C ARG A 112 -12.68 7.52 13.39
N GLN A 113 -13.78 7.52 14.15
CA GLN A 113 -14.17 6.42 15.03
C GLN A 113 -15.20 5.47 14.38
N ASP A 114 -15.54 5.67 13.11
CA ASP A 114 -16.51 4.84 12.40
C ASP A 114 -15.82 3.60 11.80
N PRO A 115 -16.11 2.38 12.31
CA PRO A 115 -15.45 1.15 11.83
C PRO A 115 -15.72 0.86 10.35
N GLN A 116 -16.91 1.22 9.83
CA GLN A 116 -17.23 1.02 8.43
C GLN A 116 -16.40 1.93 7.54
N MET A 117 -16.22 3.19 7.94
CA MET A 117 -15.36 4.13 7.20
C MET A 117 -13.89 3.72 7.21
N TRP A 118 -13.44 3.01 8.25
CA TRP A 118 -12.12 2.38 8.28
C TRP A 118 -12.02 1.22 7.28
N ALA A 119 -13.00 0.32 7.29
CA ALA A 119 -13.03 -0.83 6.39
C ALA A 119 -13.07 -0.42 4.90
N GLU A 120 -13.66 0.73 4.60
CA GLU A 120 -13.74 1.30 3.26
C GLU A 120 -12.53 2.21 2.92
N CYS A 121 -11.48 2.20 3.72
CA CYS A 121 -10.24 2.98 3.55
C CYS A 121 -10.41 4.51 3.53
N VAL A 122 -11.60 5.05 3.88
CA VAL A 122 -11.86 6.49 3.83
C VAL A 122 -11.20 7.21 5.02
N VAL A 123 -11.33 6.64 6.24
CA VAL A 123 -10.82 7.30 7.46
C VAL A 123 -9.29 7.32 7.51
N GLY A 124 -8.66 6.27 7.06
CA GLY A 124 -7.20 6.17 7.00
C GLY A 124 -6.58 6.86 5.79
N ALA A 125 -7.40 7.31 4.83
CA ALA A 125 -6.90 8.00 3.65
C ALA A 125 -6.33 9.37 3.99
N VAL A 126 -5.34 9.78 3.24
CA VAL A 126 -4.69 11.09 3.34
C VAL A 126 -4.96 11.92 2.08
N GLU A 127 -4.72 13.21 2.17
CA GLU A 127 -4.76 14.08 0.99
C GLU A 127 -3.73 13.61 -0.05
N GLU A 128 -4.11 13.62 -1.32
CA GLU A 128 -3.27 13.13 -2.41
C GLU A 128 -1.88 13.78 -2.41
N GLU A 129 -1.81 15.12 -2.32
CA GLU A 129 -0.53 15.83 -2.29
C GLU A 129 0.34 15.42 -1.10
N ARG A 130 -0.27 15.18 0.06
CA ARG A 130 0.46 14.67 1.23
C ARG A 130 1.02 13.28 0.97
N TYR A 131 0.29 12.43 0.24
CA TYR A 131 0.76 11.09 -0.13
C TYR A 131 2.00 11.19 -1.04
N LEU A 132 1.91 12.00 -2.10
CA LEU A 132 3.04 12.25 -3.00
C LEU A 132 4.24 12.83 -2.26
N ASP A 133 4.01 13.77 -1.34
CA ASP A 133 5.08 14.36 -0.52
C ASP A 133 5.74 13.36 0.42
N MET A 134 4.99 12.44 1.03
CA MET A 134 5.57 11.38 1.85
C MET A 134 6.50 10.49 1.01
N MET A 135 6.10 10.13 -0.21
CA MET A 135 6.94 9.35 -1.13
C MET A 135 8.23 10.10 -1.48
N ARG A 136 8.13 11.40 -1.83
CA ARG A 136 9.31 12.25 -2.12
C ARG A 136 10.24 12.38 -0.92
N LYS A 137 9.72 12.57 0.30
CA LYS A 137 10.50 12.68 1.55
C LYS A 137 11.26 11.41 1.89
N VAL A 138 10.73 10.24 1.54
CA VAL A 138 11.43 8.96 1.70
C VAL A 138 12.59 8.82 0.71
N GLY A 139 12.58 9.57 -0.39
CA GLY A 139 13.63 9.55 -1.41
C GLY A 139 13.21 8.95 -2.76
N PHE A 140 11.93 8.68 -2.96
CA PHE A 140 11.43 8.25 -4.27
C PHE A 140 11.50 9.40 -5.28
N GLU A 141 11.86 9.05 -6.51
CA GLU A 141 11.85 9.92 -7.68
C GLU A 141 10.75 9.51 -8.67
N ASN A 142 10.46 10.38 -9.65
CA ASN A 142 9.43 10.15 -10.66
C ASN A 142 8.08 9.80 -10.02
N VAL A 143 7.75 10.52 -8.94
CA VAL A 143 6.49 10.33 -8.20
C VAL A 143 5.37 10.98 -9.00
N GLU A 144 4.48 10.18 -9.53
CA GLU A 144 3.39 10.64 -10.39
C GLU A 144 2.09 9.86 -10.17
N ARG A 145 0.97 10.54 -10.43
CA ARG A 145 -0.34 9.92 -10.52
C ARG A 145 -0.56 9.41 -11.94
N LEU A 146 -0.84 8.11 -12.06
CA LEU A 146 -1.15 7.47 -13.33
C LEU A 146 -2.65 7.51 -13.66
N ARG A 147 -3.48 7.38 -12.63
CA ARG A 147 -4.94 7.26 -12.80
C ARG A 147 -5.67 7.74 -11.56
N GLU A 148 -6.87 8.27 -11.79
CA GLU A 148 -7.87 8.58 -10.79
C GLU A 148 -9.20 7.94 -11.19
N LEU A 149 -9.95 7.41 -10.22
CA LEU A 149 -11.26 6.78 -10.44
C LEU A 149 -12.22 7.18 -9.32
N ASP A 150 -13.46 7.50 -9.66
CA ASP A 150 -14.54 7.57 -8.68
C ASP A 150 -14.94 6.17 -8.24
N TYR A 151 -14.18 5.63 -7.29
CA TYR A 151 -14.37 4.27 -6.76
C TYR A 151 -15.71 4.11 -6.05
N PHE A 152 -16.18 5.18 -5.38
CA PHE A 152 -17.37 5.14 -4.55
C PHE A 152 -18.68 5.38 -5.29
N ALA A 153 -18.65 5.78 -6.55
CA ALA A 153 -19.85 6.00 -7.37
C ALA A 153 -20.77 4.76 -7.41
N LEU A 154 -20.17 3.56 -7.38
CA LEU A 154 -20.87 2.28 -7.44
C LEU A 154 -21.07 1.62 -6.06
N SER A 155 -20.72 2.28 -4.95
CA SER A 155 -20.96 1.73 -3.61
C SER A 155 -22.45 1.50 -3.38
N SER A 156 -22.82 0.36 -2.83
CA SER A 156 -24.21 0.04 -2.43
C SER A 156 -24.68 0.84 -1.20
N SER A 157 -23.75 1.42 -0.43
CA SER A 157 -24.02 2.20 0.76
C SER A 157 -24.22 3.68 0.41
N ASP A 158 -25.42 4.21 0.65
CA ASP A 158 -25.71 5.64 0.48
C ASP A 158 -24.80 6.51 1.36
N ARG A 159 -24.59 6.08 2.60
CA ARG A 159 -23.74 6.75 3.57
C ARG A 159 -22.29 6.84 3.07
N THR A 160 -21.76 5.76 2.54
CA THR A 160 -20.41 5.74 1.97
C THR A 160 -20.29 6.69 0.80
N ARG A 161 -21.26 6.69 -0.12
CA ARG A 161 -21.29 7.62 -1.25
C ARG A 161 -21.36 9.07 -0.79
N GLU A 162 -22.16 9.39 0.24
CA GLU A 162 -22.27 10.72 0.80
C GLU A 162 -20.94 11.20 1.41
N VAL A 163 -20.32 10.36 2.26
CA VAL A 163 -19.06 10.70 2.93
C VAL A 163 -17.93 10.81 1.91
N ALA A 164 -17.88 9.91 0.92
CA ALA A 164 -16.88 9.97 -0.15
C ALA A 164 -16.99 11.30 -0.93
N ARG A 165 -18.21 11.73 -1.29
CA ARG A 165 -18.44 13.03 -1.93
C ARG A 165 -18.04 14.21 -1.03
N LEU A 166 -18.35 14.14 0.27
CA LEU A 166 -18.02 15.20 1.22
C LEU A 166 -16.51 15.48 1.28
N PHE A 167 -15.68 14.46 1.20
CA PHE A 167 -14.22 14.57 1.26
C PHE A 167 -13.55 14.45 -0.12
N ASN A 168 -14.37 14.30 -1.17
CA ASN A 168 -13.92 13.99 -2.53
C ASN A 168 -12.94 12.81 -2.51
N ALA A 169 -13.38 11.70 -1.87
CA ALA A 169 -12.61 10.48 -1.81
C ALA A 169 -12.64 9.77 -3.17
N HIS A 170 -11.47 9.43 -3.67
CA HIS A 170 -11.31 8.79 -4.98
C HIS A 170 -10.15 7.77 -4.93
N SER A 171 -10.17 6.79 -5.79
CA SER A 171 -9.05 5.87 -5.96
C SER A 171 -7.98 6.49 -6.83
N VAL A 172 -6.73 6.41 -6.41
CA VAL A 172 -5.57 6.86 -7.17
C VAL A 172 -4.62 5.70 -7.45
N ALA A 173 -4.04 5.67 -8.64
CA ALA A 173 -2.90 4.84 -8.95
C ALA A 173 -1.65 5.72 -9.02
N LEU A 174 -0.70 5.47 -8.14
CA LEU A 174 0.55 6.22 -8.02
C LEU A 174 1.73 5.34 -8.44
N ARG A 175 2.73 5.94 -9.05
CA ARG A 175 3.99 5.31 -9.41
C ARG A 175 5.17 6.12 -8.90
N ALA A 176 6.24 5.42 -8.53
CA ALA A 176 7.51 6.04 -8.18
C ALA A 176 8.67 5.07 -8.45
N ALA A 177 9.89 5.59 -8.45
CA ALA A 177 11.11 4.80 -8.60
C ALA A 177 12.10 5.12 -7.48
N LYS A 178 12.86 4.12 -7.06
CA LYS A 178 14.05 4.33 -6.24
C LYS A 178 15.20 4.78 -7.14
N PRO A 179 15.92 5.87 -6.81
CA PRO A 179 17.06 6.33 -7.60
C PRO A 179 18.10 5.23 -7.86
N LEU A 180 18.77 5.27 -9.01
CA LEU A 180 19.86 4.33 -9.33
C LEU A 180 21.05 4.46 -8.39
N THR A 181 21.29 5.67 -7.87
CA THR A 181 22.43 6.03 -6.99
C THR A 181 22.03 6.19 -5.53
N ALA A 182 20.88 5.65 -5.12
CA ALA A 182 20.41 5.80 -3.75
C ALA A 182 21.37 5.12 -2.77
N THR A 183 22.21 5.90 -2.12
CA THR A 183 22.82 5.56 -0.83
C THR A 183 21.69 5.32 0.17
N ALA A 184 21.86 4.36 1.09
CA ALA A 184 20.86 4.07 2.12
C ALA A 184 20.32 5.38 2.71
N ALA A 185 19.01 5.57 2.64
CA ALA A 185 18.36 6.74 3.24
C ALA A 185 18.74 6.80 4.72
N ALA A 186 19.12 7.97 5.20
CA ALA A 186 19.33 8.17 6.63
C ALA A 186 18.08 7.69 7.39
N PRO A 187 18.23 7.00 8.53
CA PRO A 187 17.08 6.50 9.27
C PRO A 187 16.13 7.66 9.56
N VAL A 188 14.88 7.52 9.12
CA VAL A 188 13.83 8.49 9.45
C VAL A 188 13.78 8.57 10.97
N PRO A 189 13.99 9.75 11.58
CA PRO A 189 13.91 9.85 13.03
C PRO A 189 12.55 9.34 13.48
N LEU A 190 12.53 8.42 14.43
CA LEU A 190 11.33 7.89 15.06
C LEU A 190 10.64 9.02 15.84
N GLY A 191 9.95 9.91 15.14
CA GLY A 191 8.97 10.79 15.74
C GLY A 191 7.87 9.89 16.30
N ARG A 192 7.76 9.80 17.62
CA ARG A 192 6.59 9.19 18.26
C ARG A 192 5.36 9.93 17.75
N ALA A 193 4.66 9.35 16.80
CA ALA A 193 3.27 9.71 16.56
C ALA A 193 2.50 9.23 17.78
N VAL A 194 2.37 10.10 18.77
CA VAL A 194 1.40 9.91 19.83
C VAL A 194 0.05 10.06 19.14
N LEU A 195 -0.59 8.92 18.89
CA LEU A 195 -2.01 8.89 18.58
C LEU A 195 -2.71 9.28 19.88
N ASP A 196 -2.97 10.59 20.03
CA ASP A 196 -3.79 11.12 21.11
C ASP A 196 -5.24 10.70 20.81
N PHE A 197 -5.69 9.65 21.48
CA PHE A 197 -7.07 9.17 21.50
C PHE A 197 -7.87 9.92 22.59
N GLY A 198 -7.65 11.22 22.74
CA GLY A 198 -8.45 12.09 23.57
C GLY A 198 -9.80 12.42 22.97
#